data_571cab9963c4e4e4c0a11bfa3c4ffa5f
#
_entry.id   571cab9963c4e4e4c0a11bfa3c4ffa5f
#
_cell.length_a   1.000
_cell.length_b   1.000
_cell.length_c   1.000
_cell.angle_alpha   90.00
_cell.angle_beta   90.00
_cell.angle_gamma   90.00
#
_symmetry.space_group_name_H-M   'P 1'
#
loop_
_entity.id
_entity.type
_entity.pdbx_description
1 polymer ?
#
loop_
_entity_poly.entity_id
_entity_poly.type
_entity_poly.pdbx_seq_one_letter_code
_entity_poly.pdbx_strand_id
1 'polypeptide(L)'
;LLLNNKDTVTSGNVTEFSPGVLILETRKGLVKYQYNNEGQGVYTKIGIDKNFTTNGRLFSRVINGNQNLFVDSLNNFYTLDVVKNKAIYTGINIDSFVNKSYWFYVYNPASKNGWTITQKGIFKTTFNLKDGFTFKQYPFYKVDLNELSPGILAEGEGENEVLWLGSQDEKLYRYFPELAIKEKHKNFKALIRAIYTNGNKAPLELGTLPFSSNNLQFEVAYPVFGNESKTQFSYWLEGQDSSWSNFVS
;
A
#
# COMPACT_ATOMS: atom_id res chain seq x y z
N LEU A 1 9.79 17.38 29.61
CA LEU A 1 10.48 18.08 28.49
C LEU A 1 9.88 19.48 28.36
N LEU A 2 10.56 20.50 28.94
CA LEU A 2 10.16 21.89 28.82
C LEU A 2 10.73 22.44 27.52
N LEU A 3 9.97 22.26 26.43
CA LEU A 3 10.19 23.02 25.21
C LEU A 3 9.74 24.46 25.48
N ASN A 4 10.58 25.41 25.16
CA ASN A 4 10.21 26.82 25.22
C ASN A 4 8.95 27.05 24.38
N ASN A 5 7.94 27.71 24.92
CA ASN A 5 6.53 27.84 24.46
C ASN A 5 6.29 28.33 23.02
N LYS A 6 7.30 28.45 22.17
CA LYS A 6 7.14 28.93 20.78
C LYS A 6 7.29 27.82 19.69
N ASP A 7 7.85 26.67 20.03
CA ASP A 7 7.97 25.55 19.10
C ASP A 7 7.17 24.35 19.64
N THR A 8 5.87 24.44 19.52
CA THR A 8 4.98 23.33 19.83
C THR A 8 5.32 22.14 18.92
N VAL A 9 5.91 21.10 19.52
CA VAL A 9 5.97 19.77 18.91
C VAL A 9 4.51 19.30 18.82
N THR A 10 3.90 19.45 17.67
CA THR A 10 2.58 18.90 17.45
C THR A 10 2.77 17.46 17.04
N SER A 11 2.33 16.52 17.85
CA SER A 11 2.08 15.10 17.54
C SER A 11 3.01 14.50 16.47
N GLY A 12 4.24 14.95 16.42
CA GLY A 12 5.24 14.46 15.49
C GLY A 12 5.86 13.18 16.01
N ASN A 13 6.25 12.31 15.12
CA ASN A 13 7.04 11.16 15.47
C ASN A 13 8.36 11.61 16.06
N VAL A 14 8.81 10.88 17.07
CA VAL A 14 10.17 10.97 17.60
C VAL A 14 10.91 9.73 17.11
N THR A 15 11.99 9.93 16.39
CA THR A 15 12.79 8.84 15.85
C THR A 15 14.19 8.90 16.47
N GLU A 16 14.65 7.83 17.10
CA GLU A 16 16.04 7.71 17.46
C GLU A 16 16.84 7.42 16.19
N PHE A 17 17.72 8.36 15.84
CA PHE A 17 18.57 8.28 14.64
C PHE A 17 19.86 7.51 14.90
N SER A 18 20.43 7.74 16.06
CA SER A 18 21.59 7.01 16.63
C SER A 18 21.53 7.14 18.14
N PRO A 19 22.27 6.32 18.92
CA PRO A 19 22.24 6.39 20.36
C PRO A 19 22.43 7.83 20.88
N GLY A 20 21.41 8.32 21.60
CA GLY A 20 21.42 9.68 22.18
C GLY A 20 21.09 10.82 21.21
N VAL A 21 20.80 10.53 19.94
CA VAL A 21 20.38 11.54 18.94
C VAL A 21 18.94 11.27 18.51
N LEU A 22 18.04 12.15 18.89
CA LEU A 22 16.63 12.08 18.51
C LEU A 22 16.32 13.07 17.39
N ILE A 23 15.51 12.66 16.44
CA ILE A 23 14.93 13.53 15.41
C ILE A 23 13.46 13.72 15.75
N LEU A 24 13.08 14.96 15.91
CA LEU A 24 11.73 15.40 16.24
C LEU A 24 11.08 15.99 14.99
N GLU A 25 9.92 15.51 14.63
CA GLU A 25 9.09 16.13 13.60
C GLU A 25 8.27 17.27 14.21
N THR A 26 8.41 18.46 13.68
CA THR A 26 7.68 19.65 14.15
C THR A 26 6.87 20.26 13.01
N ARG A 27 5.96 21.16 13.34
CA ARG A 27 5.22 21.93 12.32
C ARG A 27 6.14 22.74 11.38
N LYS A 28 7.36 23.07 11.85
CA LYS A 28 8.33 23.89 11.11
C LYS A 28 9.46 23.07 10.47
N GLY A 29 9.34 21.74 10.46
CA GLY A 29 10.34 20.84 9.92
C GLY A 29 11.01 19.96 10.98
N LEU A 30 12.18 19.43 10.68
CA LEU A 30 12.89 18.52 11.54
C LEU A 30 13.80 19.27 12.52
N VAL A 31 13.87 18.75 13.73
CA VAL A 31 14.76 19.23 14.80
C VAL A 31 15.55 18.05 15.34
N LYS A 32 16.85 18.19 15.39
CA LYS A 32 17.74 17.27 16.11
C LYS A 32 17.78 17.64 17.57
N TYR A 33 17.61 16.67 18.46
CA TYR A 33 17.83 16.78 19.89
C TYR A 33 18.93 15.85 20.31
N GLN A 34 19.89 16.34 21.06
CA GLN A 34 20.97 15.56 21.66
C GLN A 34 21.44 16.21 22.98
N TYR A 35 22.08 15.43 23.85
CA TYR A 35 22.77 15.99 25.01
C TYR A 35 24.15 16.50 24.59
N ASN A 36 24.53 17.66 25.12
CA ASN A 36 25.91 18.13 25.04
C ASN A 36 26.80 17.46 26.14
N ASN A 37 28.07 17.75 26.12
CA ASN A 37 29.02 17.18 27.09
C ASN A 37 28.73 17.58 28.55
N GLU A 38 27.93 18.60 28.78
CA GLU A 38 27.48 19.08 30.09
C GLU A 38 26.17 18.45 30.55
N GLY A 39 25.63 17.52 29.76
CA GLY A 39 24.34 16.87 30.03
C GLY A 39 23.10 17.72 29.75
N GLN A 40 23.28 18.88 29.08
CA GLN A 40 22.19 19.75 28.72
C GLN A 40 21.61 19.33 27.36
N GLY A 41 20.28 19.34 27.22
CA GLY A 41 19.60 19.07 25.97
C GLY A 41 19.73 20.21 24.98
N VAL A 42 20.28 19.91 23.81
CA VAL A 42 20.47 20.89 22.72
C VAL A 42 19.56 20.56 21.56
N TYR A 43 18.84 21.57 21.10
CA TYR A 43 17.97 21.51 19.93
C TYR A 43 18.65 22.22 18.76
N THR A 44 18.75 21.54 17.63
CA THR A 44 19.31 22.12 16.41
C THR A 44 18.33 21.88 15.26
N LYS A 45 17.93 22.95 14.58
CA LYS A 45 17.09 22.86 13.38
C LYS A 45 17.88 22.17 12.27
N ILE A 46 17.24 21.21 11.59
CA ILE A 46 17.78 20.58 10.40
C ILE A 46 17.39 21.41 9.19
N GLY A 47 18.38 21.87 8.45
CA GLY A 47 18.20 22.59 7.20
C GLY A 47 17.84 21.62 6.07
N ILE A 48 17.01 22.06 5.15
CA ILE A 48 16.75 21.35 3.87
C ILE A 48 17.53 22.07 2.78
N ASP A 49 18.06 21.35 1.82
CA ASP A 49 18.79 21.96 0.71
C ASP A 49 17.88 22.92 -0.06
N LYS A 50 18.36 24.14 -0.29
CA LYS A 50 17.56 25.25 -0.85
C LYS A 50 17.04 24.97 -2.27
N ASN A 51 17.56 23.97 -2.94
CA ASN A 51 17.14 23.59 -4.30
C ASN A 51 15.78 22.85 -4.32
N PHE A 52 15.21 22.56 -3.16
CA PHE A 52 13.92 21.91 -3.03
C PHE A 52 12.94 22.86 -2.34
N THR A 53 11.99 23.33 -3.09
CA THR A 53 10.81 24.03 -2.58
C THR A 53 9.88 23.01 -1.93
N THR A 54 10.24 22.58 -0.73
CA THR A 54 9.31 21.80 0.06
C THR A 54 8.36 22.76 0.76
N ASN A 55 7.08 22.51 0.71
CA ASN A 55 6.11 23.14 1.61
C ASN A 55 6.30 22.62 3.06
N GLY A 56 7.55 22.41 3.43
CA GLY A 56 8.08 22.53 4.78
C GLY A 56 8.02 21.32 5.68
N ARG A 57 7.39 20.19 5.36
CA ARG A 57 7.37 19.07 6.28
C ARG A 57 8.08 17.85 5.73
N LEU A 58 9.08 17.37 6.48
CA LEU A 58 9.65 16.04 6.32
C LEU A 58 9.07 15.11 7.38
N PHE A 59 8.68 13.93 6.96
CA PHE A 59 8.21 12.85 7.83
C PHE A 59 9.26 11.75 7.85
N SER A 60 9.53 11.17 9.02
CA SER A 60 10.45 10.06 9.10
C SER A 60 9.81 8.77 8.57
N ARG A 61 10.59 7.98 7.87
CA ARG A 61 10.26 6.64 7.44
C ARG A 61 11.44 5.73 7.69
N VAL A 62 11.27 4.75 8.57
CA VAL A 62 12.30 3.73 8.79
C VAL A 62 12.24 2.73 7.64
N ILE A 63 13.33 2.62 6.90
CA ILE A 63 13.43 1.72 5.76
C ILE A 63 14.65 0.81 5.97
N ASN A 64 14.46 -0.48 5.78
CA ASN A 64 15.50 -1.51 5.95
C ASN A 64 16.18 -1.56 7.33
N GLY A 65 15.44 -1.27 8.39
CA GLY A 65 15.90 -1.42 9.78
C GLY A 65 16.99 -0.48 10.25
N ASN A 66 17.88 -0.06 9.36
CA ASN A 66 19.08 0.75 9.69
C ASN A 66 19.14 2.09 8.94
N GLN A 67 18.22 2.32 8.01
CA GLN A 67 18.20 3.56 7.22
C GLN A 67 16.93 4.35 7.54
N ASN A 68 17.11 5.45 8.29
CA ASN A 68 16.05 6.42 8.47
C ASN A 68 16.04 7.35 7.25
N LEU A 69 15.04 7.19 6.40
CA LEU A 69 14.74 8.15 5.33
C LEU A 69 13.65 9.10 5.78
N PHE A 70 13.68 10.29 5.23
CA PHE A 70 12.68 11.31 5.44
C PHE A 70 11.99 11.60 4.12
N VAL A 71 10.69 11.78 4.15
CA VAL A 71 9.86 12.03 2.96
C VAL A 71 9.11 13.34 3.11
N ASP A 72 9.04 14.12 2.05
CA ASP A 72 8.22 15.33 2.01
C ASP A 72 6.80 15.06 1.44
N SER A 73 5.98 16.09 1.42
CA SER A 73 4.61 16.02 0.89
C SER A 73 4.52 15.74 -0.63
N LEU A 74 5.65 15.83 -1.33
CA LEU A 74 5.76 15.53 -2.76
C LEU A 74 6.38 14.15 -3.00
N ASN A 75 6.50 13.32 -1.95
CA ASN A 75 7.10 11.99 -2.00
C ASN A 75 8.58 11.95 -2.44
N ASN A 76 9.31 13.04 -2.22
CA ASN A 76 10.77 13.07 -2.34
C ASN A 76 11.41 12.52 -1.07
N PHE A 77 12.47 11.72 -1.23
CA PHE A 77 13.18 11.08 -0.13
C PHE A 77 14.50 11.78 0.17
N TYR A 78 14.79 11.87 1.46
CA TYR A 78 15.99 12.55 2.00
C TYR A 78 16.70 11.65 3.00
N THR A 79 18.03 11.71 2.99
CA THR A 79 18.88 11.24 4.10
C THR A 79 19.25 12.40 5.00
N LEU A 80 19.67 12.13 6.24
CA LEU A 80 20.15 13.15 7.15
C LEU A 80 21.66 13.08 7.33
N ASP A 81 22.32 14.19 7.08
CA ASP A 81 23.67 14.46 7.61
C ASP A 81 23.50 15.14 8.97
N VAL A 82 23.55 14.33 10.04
CA VAL A 82 23.33 14.82 11.41
C VAL A 82 24.48 15.67 11.92
N VAL A 83 25.67 15.54 11.32
CA VAL A 83 26.84 16.35 11.66
C VAL A 83 26.67 17.77 11.12
N LYS A 84 26.27 17.87 9.86
CA LYS A 84 26.00 19.15 9.22
C LYS A 84 24.61 19.70 9.49
N ASN A 85 23.75 18.96 10.21
CA ASN A 85 22.35 19.31 10.47
C ASN A 85 21.58 19.62 9.18
N LYS A 86 21.73 18.77 8.18
CA LYS A 86 21.17 19.00 6.83
C LYS A 86 20.47 17.75 6.31
N ALA A 87 19.28 17.94 5.75
CA ALA A 87 18.60 16.92 4.95
C ALA A 87 19.10 17.02 3.50
N ILE A 88 19.53 15.88 2.95
CA ILE A 88 20.10 15.75 1.62
C ILE A 88 19.14 14.94 0.76
N TYR A 89 18.73 15.49 -0.36
CA TYR A 89 17.87 14.79 -1.32
C TYR A 89 18.60 13.59 -1.93
N THR A 90 17.91 12.44 -1.97
CA THR A 90 18.49 11.20 -2.48
C THR A 90 18.38 11.04 -4.00
N GLY A 91 17.67 11.91 -4.69
CA GLY A 91 17.30 11.74 -6.09
C GLY A 91 16.06 10.83 -6.29
N ILE A 92 15.49 10.31 -5.21
CA ILE A 92 14.39 9.34 -5.25
C ILE A 92 13.07 10.05 -5.00
N ASN A 93 12.10 9.81 -5.89
CA ASN A 93 10.72 10.25 -5.78
C ASN A 93 9.80 9.10 -6.19
N ILE A 94 8.74 8.86 -5.43
CA ILE A 94 7.76 7.79 -5.72
C ILE A 94 6.37 8.32 -6.09
N ASP A 95 6.24 9.60 -6.37
CA ASP A 95 4.94 10.20 -6.67
C ASP A 95 4.24 9.55 -7.87
N SER A 96 4.99 9.17 -8.91
CA SER A 96 4.47 8.45 -10.07
C SER A 96 3.89 7.07 -9.71
N PHE A 97 4.46 6.40 -8.72
CA PHE A 97 3.97 5.12 -8.24
C PHE A 97 2.72 5.27 -7.36
N VAL A 98 2.76 6.17 -6.38
CA VAL A 98 1.66 6.39 -5.44
C VAL A 98 0.55 7.28 -6.01
N ASN A 99 0.80 7.98 -7.14
CA ASN A 99 -0.14 8.86 -7.85
C ASN A 99 -0.78 9.91 -6.94
N LYS A 100 0.04 10.58 -6.12
CA LYS A 100 -0.37 11.59 -5.12
C LYS A 100 -1.38 11.08 -4.07
N SER A 101 -1.62 9.78 -4.04
CA SER A 101 -2.51 9.15 -3.06
C SER A 101 -1.81 8.98 -1.73
N TYR A 102 -2.59 8.87 -0.67
CA TYR A 102 -2.08 8.42 0.61
C TYR A 102 -1.49 7.02 0.47
N TRP A 103 -0.35 6.81 1.12
CA TRP A 103 0.31 5.54 1.20
C TRP A 103 0.90 5.32 2.58
N PHE A 104 0.98 4.06 2.97
CA PHE A 104 1.54 3.64 4.23
C PHE A 104 2.71 2.73 3.98
N TYR A 105 3.73 2.85 4.80
CA TYR A 105 4.87 1.97 4.76
C TYR A 105 5.13 1.40 6.15
N VAL A 106 5.35 0.10 6.22
CA VAL A 106 5.81 -0.59 7.41
C VAL A 106 6.99 -1.48 7.07
N TYR A 107 7.98 -1.48 7.93
CA TYR A 107 9.12 -2.38 7.84
C TYR A 107 8.97 -3.50 8.87
N ASN A 108 9.14 -4.74 8.43
CA ASN A 108 9.15 -5.91 9.30
C ASN A 108 10.61 -6.29 9.59
N PRO A 109 11.11 -6.07 10.80
CA PRO A 109 12.50 -6.37 11.14
C PRO A 109 12.83 -7.88 11.15
N ALA A 110 11.85 -8.74 11.43
CA ALA A 110 12.04 -10.19 11.44
C ALA A 110 12.31 -10.73 10.03
N SER A 111 11.43 -10.45 9.08
CA SER A 111 11.57 -10.89 7.68
C SER A 111 12.47 -9.98 6.85
N LYS A 112 12.84 -8.81 7.35
CA LYS A 112 13.53 -7.72 6.63
C LYS A 112 12.77 -7.23 5.39
N ASN A 113 11.46 -7.40 5.38
CA ASN A 113 10.58 -6.94 4.30
C ASN A 113 10.01 -5.56 4.60
N GLY A 114 9.95 -4.71 3.58
CA GLY A 114 9.12 -3.52 3.59
C GLY A 114 7.77 -3.81 2.94
N TRP A 115 6.72 -3.17 3.43
CA TRP A 115 5.38 -3.26 2.86
C TRP A 115 4.82 -1.87 2.62
N THR A 116 4.42 -1.62 1.39
CA THR A 116 3.75 -0.38 1.00
C THR A 116 2.30 -0.68 0.65
N ILE A 117 1.39 0.08 1.23
CA ILE A 117 -0.04 -0.01 0.98
C ILE A 117 -0.49 1.30 0.36
N THR A 118 -1.13 1.20 -0.77
CA THR A 118 -1.67 2.32 -1.54
C THR A 118 -3.10 2.00 -1.96
N GLN A 119 -3.80 2.94 -2.53
CA GLN A 119 -5.11 2.67 -3.16
C GLN A 119 -5.04 1.66 -4.32
N LYS A 120 -3.84 1.44 -4.89
CA LYS A 120 -3.63 0.46 -5.98
C LYS A 120 -3.40 -0.97 -5.48
N GLY A 121 -3.08 -1.16 -4.22
CA GLY A 121 -2.79 -2.49 -3.69
C GLY A 121 -1.81 -2.52 -2.52
N ILE A 122 -1.48 -3.72 -2.14
CA ILE A 122 -0.43 -4.05 -1.17
C ILE A 122 0.80 -4.50 -1.95
N PHE A 123 1.95 -3.95 -1.60
CA PHE A 123 3.21 -4.19 -2.30
C PHE A 123 4.30 -4.56 -1.31
N LYS A 124 4.99 -5.67 -1.58
CA LYS A 124 6.30 -5.92 -0.97
C LYS A 124 7.29 -4.94 -1.57
N THR A 125 7.98 -4.23 -0.71
CA THR A 125 8.82 -3.11 -1.10
C THR A 125 10.25 -3.38 -0.69
N THR A 126 11.17 -3.30 -1.62
CA THR A 126 12.59 -3.27 -1.32
C THR A 126 13.16 -1.90 -1.67
N PHE A 127 14.18 -1.49 -0.94
CA PHE A 127 14.82 -0.21 -1.11
C PHE A 127 16.33 -0.36 -1.23
N ASN A 128 16.91 0.36 -2.18
CA ASN A 128 18.34 0.46 -2.40
C ASN A 128 18.66 1.92 -2.76
N LEU A 129 19.67 2.51 -2.14
CA LEU A 129 20.05 3.91 -2.40
C LEU A 129 20.43 4.17 -3.85
N LYS A 130 20.94 3.17 -4.57
CA LYS A 130 21.33 3.30 -5.96
C LYS A 130 20.14 3.22 -6.92
N ASP A 131 19.26 2.26 -6.68
CA ASP A 131 18.18 1.88 -7.61
C ASP A 131 16.81 2.39 -7.14
N GLY A 132 16.73 2.96 -5.92
CA GLY A 132 15.50 3.44 -5.33
C GLY A 132 14.62 2.32 -4.79
N PHE A 133 13.32 2.48 -4.97
CA PHE A 133 12.31 1.52 -4.54
C PHE A 133 11.93 0.56 -5.65
N THR A 134 11.78 -0.71 -5.30
CA THR A 134 11.10 -1.69 -6.14
C THR A 134 9.85 -2.21 -5.44
N PHE A 135 8.79 -2.44 -6.21
CA PHE A 135 7.47 -2.80 -5.71
C PHE A 135 6.98 -4.08 -6.38
N LYS A 136 6.71 -5.12 -5.58
CA LYS A 136 6.08 -6.35 -6.04
C LYS A 136 4.66 -6.41 -5.48
N GLN A 137 3.65 -6.36 -6.36
CA GLN A 137 2.26 -6.40 -5.94
C GLN A 137 1.87 -7.78 -5.39
N TYR A 138 1.10 -7.76 -4.31
CA TYR A 138 0.51 -8.93 -3.69
C TYR A 138 -1.01 -8.92 -3.82
N PRO A 139 -1.65 -10.08 -3.98
CA PRO A 139 -3.10 -10.16 -4.12
C PRO A 139 -3.81 -9.67 -2.86
N PHE A 140 -4.76 -8.76 -3.02
CA PHE A 140 -5.58 -8.28 -1.91
C PHE A 140 -6.99 -7.99 -2.42
N TYR A 141 -7.95 -8.84 -2.06
CA TYR A 141 -9.26 -8.83 -2.68
C TYR A 141 -10.42 -8.63 -1.69
N LYS A 142 -10.16 -8.66 -0.37
CA LYS A 142 -11.23 -8.79 0.63
C LYS A 142 -11.68 -7.47 1.28
N VAL A 143 -10.94 -6.39 1.11
CA VAL A 143 -11.23 -5.11 1.77
C VAL A 143 -10.98 -3.97 0.79
N ASP A 144 -11.79 -2.94 0.86
CA ASP A 144 -11.51 -1.71 0.12
C ASP A 144 -10.30 -1.02 0.77
N LEU A 145 -9.24 -0.84 -0.04
CA LEU A 145 -8.02 -0.20 0.42
C LEU A 145 -8.23 1.26 0.85
N ASN A 146 -9.31 1.91 0.37
CA ASN A 146 -9.68 3.26 0.80
C ASN A 146 -10.22 3.30 2.23
N GLU A 147 -10.69 2.16 2.75
CA GLU A 147 -11.21 2.05 4.13
C GLU A 147 -10.10 1.77 5.14
N LEU A 148 -8.88 1.49 4.69
CA LEU A 148 -7.77 1.24 5.60
C LEU A 148 -7.34 2.53 6.31
N SER A 149 -7.06 2.40 7.60
CA SER A 149 -6.47 3.44 8.43
C SER A 149 -4.93 3.36 8.42
N PRO A 150 -4.22 4.40 8.86
CA PRO A 150 -2.76 4.40 8.91
C PRO A 150 -2.13 3.41 9.91
N GLY A 151 -2.92 2.68 10.68
CA GLY A 151 -2.43 1.67 11.64
C GLY A 151 -2.05 0.38 10.93
N ILE A 152 -0.76 0.19 10.66
CA ILE A 152 -0.21 -1.02 10.03
C ILE A 152 0.94 -1.55 10.87
N LEU A 153 0.92 -2.84 11.15
CA LEU A 153 1.99 -3.58 11.79
C LEU A 153 2.35 -4.80 10.92
N ALA A 154 3.62 -5.09 10.82
CA ALA A 154 4.11 -6.30 10.15
C ALA A 154 4.96 -7.11 11.12
N GLU A 155 4.70 -8.40 11.22
CA GLU A 155 5.40 -9.32 12.11
C GLU A 155 5.56 -10.72 11.50
N GLY A 156 6.37 -11.57 12.12
CA GLY A 156 6.66 -12.90 11.63
C GLY A 156 7.58 -12.92 10.42
N GLU A 157 7.87 -14.11 9.90
CA GLU A 157 8.75 -14.31 8.76
C GLU A 157 8.28 -15.47 7.88
N GLY A 158 8.68 -15.46 6.60
CA GLY A 158 8.34 -16.51 5.64
C GLY A 158 6.82 -16.67 5.46
N GLU A 159 6.32 -17.88 5.56
CA GLU A 159 4.89 -18.19 5.43
C GLU A 159 4.05 -17.67 6.62
N ASN A 160 4.71 -17.39 7.75
CA ASN A 160 4.07 -16.84 8.94
C ASN A 160 4.12 -15.30 8.99
N GLU A 161 4.65 -14.65 7.96
CA GLU A 161 4.62 -13.19 7.89
C GLU A 161 3.16 -12.72 7.79
N VAL A 162 2.80 -11.78 8.66
CA VAL A 162 1.44 -11.25 8.74
C VAL A 162 1.48 -9.72 8.76
N LEU A 163 0.54 -9.11 8.03
CA LEU A 163 0.26 -7.69 8.12
C LEU A 163 -1.07 -7.50 8.87
N TRP A 164 -1.02 -6.69 9.89
CA TRP A 164 -2.20 -6.24 10.62
C TRP A 164 -2.61 -4.89 10.04
N LEU A 165 -3.84 -4.82 9.53
CA LEU A 165 -4.35 -3.65 8.82
C LEU A 165 -5.58 -3.13 9.58
N GLY A 166 -5.47 -1.93 10.12
CA GLY A 166 -6.61 -1.24 10.72
C GLY A 166 -7.52 -0.67 9.64
N SER A 167 -8.82 -0.54 9.92
CA SER A 167 -9.76 0.15 9.04
C SER A 167 -10.44 1.31 9.75
N GLN A 168 -11.07 2.19 8.98
CA GLN A 168 -11.79 3.36 9.50
C GLN A 168 -13.07 2.97 10.25
N ASP A 169 -13.62 1.80 9.98
CA ASP A 169 -14.80 1.23 10.65
C ASP A 169 -14.42 0.36 11.86
N GLU A 170 -13.25 0.64 12.47
CA GLU A 170 -12.76 0.01 13.69
C GLU A 170 -12.48 -1.49 13.58
N LYS A 171 -12.36 -2.03 12.39
CA LYS A 171 -11.98 -3.42 12.16
C LYS A 171 -10.46 -3.58 12.08
N LEU A 172 -9.99 -4.77 12.47
CA LEU A 172 -8.61 -5.19 12.35
C LEU A 172 -8.55 -6.42 11.44
N TYR A 173 -7.86 -6.26 10.32
CA TYR A 173 -7.65 -7.34 9.36
C TYR A 173 -6.27 -7.96 9.54
N ARG A 174 -6.23 -9.28 9.43
CA ARG A 174 -5.00 -10.06 9.42
C ARG A 174 -4.76 -10.60 8.02
N TYR A 175 -3.70 -10.14 7.39
CA TYR A 175 -3.36 -10.49 6.03
C TYR A 175 -2.06 -11.29 5.97
N PHE A 176 -2.09 -12.44 5.32
CA PHE A 176 -0.95 -13.34 5.12
C PHE A 176 -0.50 -13.26 3.66
N PRO A 177 0.59 -12.55 3.34
CA PRO A 177 1.02 -12.32 1.96
C PRO A 177 1.31 -13.62 1.18
N GLU A 178 2.03 -14.54 1.79
CA GLU A 178 2.42 -15.80 1.11
C GLU A 178 1.22 -16.74 0.87
N LEU A 179 0.25 -16.77 1.78
CA LEU A 179 -0.99 -17.51 1.57
C LEU A 179 -1.82 -16.89 0.45
N ALA A 180 -1.87 -15.57 0.38
CA ALA A 180 -2.61 -14.86 -0.67
C ALA A 180 -2.05 -15.16 -2.07
N ILE A 181 -0.73 -15.31 -2.22
CA ILE A 181 -0.12 -15.73 -3.48
C ILE A 181 -0.53 -17.17 -3.82
N LYS A 182 -0.49 -18.08 -2.85
CA LYS A 182 -0.89 -19.48 -3.06
C LYS A 182 -2.35 -19.60 -3.48
N GLU A 183 -3.22 -18.78 -2.89
CA GLU A 183 -4.65 -18.74 -3.27
C GLU A 183 -4.86 -18.16 -4.67
N LYS A 184 -4.08 -17.17 -5.10
CA LYS A 184 -4.17 -16.61 -6.46
C LYS A 184 -3.95 -17.66 -7.56
N HIS A 185 -3.15 -18.69 -7.29
CA HIS A 185 -2.87 -19.75 -8.26
C HIS A 185 -4.00 -20.80 -8.36
N LYS A 186 -5.04 -20.73 -7.53
CA LYS A 186 -6.25 -21.53 -7.74
C LYS A 186 -6.99 -20.95 -8.95
N ASN A 187 -6.90 -21.66 -10.07
CA ASN A 187 -7.64 -21.30 -11.29
C ASN A 187 -9.14 -21.54 -11.06
N PHE A 188 -9.82 -20.53 -10.59
CA PHE A 188 -11.27 -20.53 -10.58
C PHE A 188 -11.76 -20.26 -12.01
N LYS A 189 -12.72 -21.06 -12.45
CA LYS A 189 -13.39 -20.86 -13.74
C LYS A 189 -14.75 -20.24 -13.48
N ALA A 190 -15.19 -19.39 -14.38
CA ALA A 190 -16.59 -18.97 -14.41
C ALA A 190 -17.46 -20.21 -14.65
N LEU A 191 -18.54 -20.31 -13.93
CA LEU A 191 -19.49 -21.40 -14.00
C LEU A 191 -20.82 -20.90 -14.55
N ILE A 192 -21.40 -21.62 -15.51
CA ILE A 192 -22.78 -21.39 -15.94
C ILE A 192 -23.67 -22.12 -14.91
N ARG A 193 -24.47 -21.36 -14.15
CA ARG A 193 -25.40 -21.90 -13.15
C ARG A 193 -26.76 -22.28 -13.73
N ALA A 194 -27.20 -21.49 -14.67
CA ALA A 194 -28.46 -21.77 -15.35
C ALA A 194 -28.45 -21.22 -16.78
N ILE A 195 -29.20 -21.84 -17.63
CA ILE A 195 -29.52 -21.39 -18.99
C ILE A 195 -31.03 -21.27 -19.11
N TYR A 196 -31.47 -20.18 -19.73
CA TYR A 196 -32.87 -19.97 -20.01
C TYR A 196 -33.06 -19.79 -21.52
N THR A 197 -34.11 -20.42 -22.07
CA THR A 197 -34.56 -20.26 -23.45
C THR A 197 -35.95 -19.68 -23.44
N ASN A 198 -36.14 -18.55 -24.08
CA ASN A 198 -37.44 -17.83 -24.08
C ASN A 198 -38.03 -17.65 -22.65
N GLY A 199 -37.17 -17.38 -21.65
CA GLY A 199 -37.55 -17.18 -20.28
C GLY A 199 -37.78 -18.46 -19.43
N ASN A 200 -37.71 -19.63 -20.05
CA ASN A 200 -37.84 -20.91 -19.33
C ASN A 200 -36.47 -21.55 -19.07
N LYS A 201 -36.32 -22.10 -17.89
CA LYS A 201 -35.06 -22.77 -17.52
C LYS A 201 -34.84 -24.01 -18.38
N ALA A 202 -33.69 -24.10 -19.02
CA ALA A 202 -33.25 -25.19 -19.84
C ALA A 202 -32.19 -26.08 -19.15
N PRO A 203 -31.96 -27.32 -19.61
CA PRO A 203 -30.81 -28.12 -19.17
C PRO A 203 -29.50 -27.40 -19.43
N LEU A 204 -28.47 -27.65 -18.58
CA LEU A 204 -27.12 -27.08 -18.78
C LEU A 204 -26.41 -27.62 -20.01
N GLU A 205 -26.77 -28.85 -20.43
CA GLU A 205 -26.31 -29.44 -21.68
C GLU A 205 -27.35 -29.15 -22.78
N LEU A 206 -27.13 -28.04 -23.46
CA LEU A 206 -27.95 -27.70 -24.63
C LEU A 206 -27.47 -28.45 -25.86
N GLY A 207 -28.34 -29.21 -26.46
CA GLY A 207 -28.14 -29.71 -27.81
C GLY A 207 -28.41 -28.63 -28.86
N THR A 208 -28.77 -29.06 -30.07
CA THR A 208 -29.18 -28.13 -31.11
C THR A 208 -30.53 -27.50 -30.74
N LEU A 209 -30.59 -26.18 -30.73
CA LEU A 209 -31.82 -25.44 -30.47
C LEU A 209 -32.51 -25.05 -31.78
N PRO A 210 -33.83 -25.16 -31.84
CA PRO A 210 -34.59 -24.65 -32.98
C PRO A 210 -34.52 -23.11 -32.99
N PHE A 211 -34.61 -22.49 -34.17
CA PHE A 211 -34.57 -21.04 -34.34
C PHE A 211 -35.62 -20.30 -33.50
N SER A 212 -36.76 -20.93 -33.23
CA SER A 212 -37.80 -20.38 -32.33
C SER A 212 -37.36 -20.25 -30.87
N SER A 213 -36.25 -20.87 -30.47
CA SER A 213 -35.70 -20.86 -29.11
C SER A 213 -34.36 -20.08 -29.03
N ASN A 214 -34.23 -19.04 -29.85
CA ASN A 214 -32.97 -18.29 -29.98
C ASN A 214 -32.74 -17.16 -28.94
N ASN A 215 -33.72 -16.91 -28.06
CA ASN A 215 -33.55 -15.97 -26.96
C ASN A 215 -32.92 -16.72 -25.76
N LEU A 216 -31.61 -16.60 -25.65
CA LEU A 216 -30.80 -17.27 -24.61
C LEU A 216 -30.38 -16.30 -23.53
N GLN A 217 -30.55 -16.72 -22.29
CA GLN A 217 -30.00 -16.04 -21.11
C GLN A 217 -29.16 -17.01 -20.31
N PHE A 218 -27.99 -16.57 -19.92
CA PHE A 218 -27.04 -17.33 -19.11
C PHE A 218 -26.91 -16.70 -17.73
N GLU A 219 -27.07 -17.50 -16.68
CA GLU A 219 -26.71 -17.13 -15.31
C GLU A 219 -25.32 -17.67 -15.04
N VAL A 220 -24.37 -16.76 -14.79
CA VAL A 220 -22.97 -17.12 -14.55
C VAL A 220 -22.59 -16.82 -13.11
N ALA A 221 -21.66 -17.58 -12.57
CA ALA A 221 -21.08 -17.35 -11.25
C ALA A 221 -19.56 -17.53 -11.30
N TYR A 222 -18.89 -16.76 -10.51
CA TYR A 222 -17.46 -16.91 -10.24
C TYR A 222 -17.29 -17.23 -8.75
N PRO A 223 -16.85 -18.46 -8.41
CA PRO A 223 -16.85 -18.95 -7.03
C PRO A 223 -15.68 -18.39 -6.20
N VAL A 224 -15.52 -17.07 -6.20
CA VAL A 224 -14.55 -16.36 -5.36
C VAL A 224 -15.28 -15.45 -4.41
N PHE A 225 -15.09 -15.69 -3.12
CA PHE A 225 -15.68 -14.89 -2.06
C PHE A 225 -14.81 -13.62 -1.82
N GLY A 226 -15.45 -12.46 -1.81
CA GLY A 226 -14.86 -11.14 -1.61
C GLY A 226 -14.76 -10.32 -2.90
N ASN A 227 -15.27 -9.10 -2.88
CA ASN A 227 -15.39 -8.19 -4.03
C ASN A 227 -16.40 -8.62 -5.13
N GLU A 228 -17.49 -9.21 -4.74
CA GLU A 228 -18.58 -9.57 -5.67
C GLU A 228 -19.02 -8.36 -6.54
N SER A 229 -19.07 -7.16 -5.94
CA SER A 229 -19.42 -5.92 -6.65
C SER A 229 -18.40 -5.46 -7.72
N LYS A 230 -17.21 -6.03 -7.72
CA LYS A 230 -16.15 -5.70 -8.71
C LYS A 230 -15.93 -6.81 -9.73
N THR A 231 -16.64 -7.94 -9.58
CA THR A 231 -16.55 -9.04 -10.54
C THR A 231 -17.27 -8.65 -11.84
N GLN A 232 -16.55 -8.71 -12.92
CA GLN A 232 -17.07 -8.41 -14.25
C GLN A 232 -16.86 -9.61 -15.16
N PHE A 233 -17.80 -9.82 -16.05
CA PHE A 233 -17.77 -10.91 -17.02
C PHE A 233 -17.65 -10.33 -18.43
N SER A 234 -16.94 -11.05 -19.28
CA SER A 234 -16.94 -10.85 -20.72
C SER A 234 -17.32 -12.18 -21.35
N TYR A 235 -18.06 -12.14 -22.42
CA TYR A 235 -18.49 -13.34 -23.14
C TYR A 235 -18.18 -13.22 -24.63
N TRP A 236 -18.09 -14.35 -25.27
CA TRP A 236 -17.91 -14.47 -26.69
C TRP A 236 -18.70 -15.71 -27.19
N LEU A 237 -19.57 -15.50 -28.17
CA LEU A 237 -20.34 -16.57 -28.79
C LEU A 237 -19.67 -16.93 -30.13
N GLU A 238 -19.08 -18.12 -30.16
CA GLU A 238 -18.37 -18.61 -31.32
C GLU A 238 -19.31 -18.70 -32.54
N GLY A 239 -18.86 -18.17 -33.68
CA GLY A 239 -19.63 -18.12 -34.93
C GLY A 239 -20.60 -16.94 -35.04
N GLN A 240 -20.86 -16.21 -33.95
CA GLN A 240 -21.72 -15.04 -33.93
C GLN A 240 -20.91 -13.75 -33.70
N ASP A 241 -20.05 -13.77 -32.71
CA ASP A 241 -19.29 -12.61 -32.30
C ASP A 241 -17.89 -12.62 -32.96
N SER A 242 -17.44 -11.44 -33.39
CA SER A 242 -16.09 -11.24 -33.95
C SER A 242 -15.03 -10.98 -32.87
N SER A 243 -15.43 -10.62 -31.67
CA SER A 243 -14.57 -10.29 -30.54
C SER A 243 -15.31 -10.52 -29.22
N TRP A 244 -14.57 -10.52 -28.13
CA TRP A 244 -15.13 -10.51 -26.78
C TRP A 244 -16.00 -9.29 -26.52
N SER A 245 -17.10 -9.48 -25.78
CA SER A 245 -17.95 -8.37 -25.33
C SER A 245 -17.18 -7.43 -24.42
N ASN A 246 -17.68 -6.21 -24.24
CA ASN A 246 -17.24 -5.38 -23.12
C ASN A 246 -17.56 -6.07 -21.79
N PHE A 247 -16.78 -5.76 -20.75
CA PHE A 247 -17.04 -6.28 -19.42
C PHE A 247 -18.37 -5.75 -18.88
N VAL A 248 -19.15 -6.67 -18.33
CA VAL A 248 -20.44 -6.41 -17.66
C VAL A 248 -20.42 -6.97 -16.25
N SER A 249 -21.14 -6.35 -15.32
CA SER A 249 -21.29 -6.76 -13.91
C SER A 249 -22.58 -7.53 -13.70
#